data_1d9e962322db051df9ac84668ab6259f
#
_entry.id   1d9e962322db051df9ac84668ab6259f
#
_cell.length_a   1.000
_cell.length_b   1.000
_cell.length_c   1.000
_cell.angle_alpha   90.00
_cell.angle_beta   90.00
_cell.angle_gamma   90.00
#
_symmetry.space_group_name_H-M   'P 1'
#
loop_
_entity.id
_entity.type
_entity.pdbx_description
1 polymer ?
#
loop_
_entity_poly.entity_id
_entity_poly.type
_entity_poly.pdbx_seq_one_letter_code
_entity_poly.pdbx_strand_id
1 'polypeptide(L)'
;AEVEKEVKFAFDRKADTGVIMESIESGSVPVRVTHNDTKLNNVMLDVNTGEGVCVIDLDTVMPGSLLFDYGDALRFGASSGSEDEQDLSKIYFDLNLFEYFTRGYLEETKSVMTPREIELLPFSAKLMTYECGMRFLTDYLNGDTYFKIHRPNHNLDRARTQFKLVA
;
A
#
# COMPACT_ATOMS: atom_id res chain seq x y z
N ALA A 1 8.24 -25.26 6.22
CA ALA A 1 7.64 -25.22 7.58
C ALA A 1 7.62 -23.82 8.17
N GLU A 2 8.67 -23.03 8.04
CA GLU A 2 8.81 -21.73 8.72
C GLU A 2 7.85 -20.65 8.18
N VAL A 3 7.50 -20.68 6.89
CA VAL A 3 6.66 -19.68 6.18
C VAL A 3 5.35 -20.24 5.63
N GLU A 4 4.94 -21.43 6.06
CA GLU A 4 3.71 -22.06 5.54
C GLU A 4 2.45 -21.23 5.79
N LYS A 5 2.40 -20.53 6.92
CA LYS A 5 1.26 -19.66 7.27
C LYS A 5 1.18 -18.45 6.35
N GLU A 6 2.32 -17.82 6.08
CA GLU A 6 2.44 -16.66 5.22
C GLU A 6 2.11 -17.02 3.76
N VAL A 7 2.64 -18.14 3.29
CA VAL A 7 2.32 -18.66 1.95
C VAL A 7 0.84 -18.99 1.82
N LYS A 8 0.27 -19.70 2.81
CA LYS A 8 -1.17 -19.98 2.82
C LYS A 8 -2.01 -18.70 2.83
N PHE A 9 -1.64 -17.72 3.66
CA PHE A 9 -2.32 -16.42 3.73
C PHE A 9 -2.36 -15.73 2.37
N ALA A 10 -1.24 -15.77 1.63
CA ALA A 10 -1.15 -15.23 0.28
C ALA A 10 -2.07 -15.99 -0.70
N PHE A 11 -2.01 -17.30 -0.73
CA PHE A 11 -2.83 -18.10 -1.64
C PHE A 11 -4.34 -17.98 -1.39
N ASP A 12 -4.75 -17.88 -0.12
CA ASP A 12 -6.16 -17.71 0.27
C ASP A 12 -6.77 -16.40 -0.29
N ARG A 13 -5.92 -15.41 -0.65
CA ARG A 13 -6.33 -14.08 -1.16
C ARG A 13 -6.02 -13.87 -2.64
N LYS A 14 -5.65 -14.91 -3.36
CA LYS A 14 -5.33 -14.83 -4.78
C LYS A 14 -6.44 -14.17 -5.61
N ALA A 15 -7.71 -14.38 -5.28
CA ALA A 15 -8.83 -13.78 -5.98
C ALA A 15 -8.87 -12.25 -5.88
N ASP A 16 -8.31 -11.66 -4.82
CA ASP A 16 -8.28 -10.21 -4.62
C ASP A 16 -7.38 -9.52 -5.66
N THR A 17 -6.36 -10.21 -6.20
CA THR A 17 -5.35 -9.60 -7.08
C THR A 17 -5.87 -9.11 -8.42
N GLY A 18 -6.96 -9.70 -8.93
CA GLY A 18 -7.56 -9.36 -10.23
C GLY A 18 -8.51 -8.15 -10.19
N VAL A 19 -9.07 -7.80 -9.03
CA VAL A 19 -10.24 -6.90 -8.92
C VAL A 19 -10.02 -5.53 -9.57
N ILE A 20 -8.89 -4.87 -9.28
CA ILE A 20 -8.60 -3.56 -9.87
C ILE A 20 -8.24 -3.69 -11.35
N MET A 21 -7.44 -4.68 -11.72
CA MET A 21 -7.04 -4.90 -13.12
C MET A 21 -8.26 -5.21 -13.99
N GLU A 22 -9.16 -6.07 -13.56
CA GLU A 22 -10.43 -6.37 -14.24
C GLU A 22 -11.31 -5.11 -14.37
N SER A 23 -11.31 -4.24 -13.37
CA SER A 23 -12.01 -2.95 -13.41
C SER A 23 -11.38 -1.98 -14.42
N ILE A 24 -10.07 -2.00 -14.60
CA ILE A 24 -9.35 -1.24 -15.64
C ILE A 24 -9.67 -1.82 -17.02
N GLU A 25 -9.57 -3.15 -17.20
CA GLU A 25 -9.82 -3.84 -18.46
C GLU A 25 -11.26 -3.65 -18.96
N SER A 26 -12.23 -3.64 -18.04
CA SER A 26 -13.64 -3.35 -18.35
C SER A 26 -13.92 -1.87 -18.63
N GLY A 27 -12.96 -0.97 -18.40
CA GLY A 27 -13.12 0.47 -18.56
C GLY A 27 -13.91 1.16 -17.43
N SER A 28 -14.24 0.45 -16.34
CA SER A 28 -14.94 1.03 -15.18
C SER A 28 -14.01 1.86 -14.28
N VAL A 29 -12.70 1.57 -14.33
CA VAL A 29 -11.62 2.36 -13.72
C VAL A 29 -10.71 2.88 -14.84
N PRO A 30 -10.56 4.20 -15.01
CA PRO A 30 -9.72 4.76 -16.06
C PRO A 30 -8.24 4.67 -15.70
N VAL A 31 -7.41 4.60 -16.74
CA VAL A 31 -5.96 4.81 -16.62
C VAL A 31 -5.69 6.32 -16.50
N ARG A 32 -4.85 6.69 -15.55
CA ARG A 32 -4.48 8.08 -15.23
C ARG A 32 -2.95 8.21 -15.19
N VAL A 33 -2.45 9.42 -15.04
CA VAL A 33 -1.05 9.66 -14.67
C VAL A 33 -0.95 9.50 -13.15
N THR A 34 -0.11 8.58 -12.71
CA THR A 34 0.05 8.20 -11.31
C THR A 34 1.50 8.26 -10.88
N HIS A 35 1.75 8.45 -9.59
CA HIS A 35 3.09 8.53 -9.03
C HIS A 35 3.74 7.14 -8.86
N ASN A 36 2.96 6.16 -8.39
CA ASN A 36 3.31 4.76 -8.16
C ASN A 36 4.35 4.49 -7.05
N ASP A 37 4.65 5.50 -6.22
CA ASP A 37 5.42 5.37 -4.97
C ASP A 37 5.00 6.49 -4.00
N THR A 38 3.74 6.48 -3.57
CA THR A 38 3.09 7.57 -2.82
C THR A 38 3.27 7.48 -1.31
N LYS A 39 4.30 6.79 -0.85
CA LYS A 39 4.64 6.76 0.57
C LYS A 39 4.90 8.18 1.10
N LEU A 40 4.58 8.42 2.37
CA LEU A 40 4.70 9.74 3.02
C LEU A 40 6.11 10.36 2.88
N ASN A 41 7.16 9.53 2.80
CA ASN A 41 8.54 9.98 2.65
C ASN A 41 8.80 10.73 1.32
N ASN A 42 7.90 10.58 0.34
CA ASN A 42 7.97 11.27 -0.95
C ASN A 42 7.15 12.58 -0.97
N VAL A 43 6.64 13.03 0.17
CA VAL A 43 5.97 14.32 0.34
C VAL A 43 6.81 15.21 1.26
N MET A 44 7.21 16.37 0.77
CA MET A 44 7.88 17.39 1.59
C MET A 44 6.83 18.26 2.28
N LEU A 45 6.98 18.41 3.59
CA LEU A 45 6.14 19.26 4.42
C LEU A 45 6.95 20.45 4.94
N ASP A 46 6.33 21.63 5.04
CA ASP A 46 6.92 22.78 5.73
C ASP A 46 7.03 22.46 7.22
N VAL A 47 8.21 22.63 7.78
CA VAL A 47 8.51 22.26 9.18
C VAL A 47 7.77 23.10 10.21
N ASN A 48 7.36 24.32 9.86
CA ASN A 48 6.69 25.25 10.75
C ASN A 48 5.16 25.18 10.66
N THR A 49 4.64 24.98 9.44
CA THR A 49 3.18 25.00 9.17
C THR A 49 2.58 23.61 9.04
N GLY A 50 3.39 22.59 8.71
CA GLY A 50 2.92 21.24 8.38
C GLY A 50 2.25 21.14 7.01
N GLU A 51 2.25 22.20 6.22
CA GLU A 51 1.64 22.21 4.88
C GLU A 51 2.49 21.43 3.87
N GLY A 52 1.82 20.77 2.91
CA GLY A 52 2.49 20.11 1.79
C GLY A 52 3.17 21.12 0.87
N VAL A 53 4.47 20.95 0.62
CA VAL A 53 5.28 21.83 -0.22
C VAL A 53 5.40 21.26 -1.63
N CYS A 54 5.81 20.01 -1.75
CA CYS A 54 5.93 19.32 -3.04
C CYS A 54 5.99 17.80 -2.86
N VAL A 55 5.75 17.09 -3.97
CA VAL A 55 5.98 15.66 -4.13
C VAL A 55 7.31 15.47 -4.85
N ILE A 56 8.09 14.48 -4.39
CA ILE A 56 9.43 14.16 -4.92
C ILE A 56 9.48 12.70 -5.38
N ASP A 57 10.63 12.27 -5.91
CA ASP A 57 10.87 10.89 -6.38
C ASP A 57 9.95 10.49 -7.56
N LEU A 58 10.00 11.31 -8.63
CA LEU A 58 9.07 11.22 -9.75
C LEU A 58 9.50 10.22 -10.85
N ASP A 59 10.50 9.39 -10.61
CA ASP A 59 11.03 8.42 -11.58
C ASP A 59 10.06 7.27 -11.88
N THR A 60 9.08 7.04 -11.01
CA THR A 60 8.01 6.05 -11.16
C THR A 60 6.73 6.60 -11.79
N VAL A 61 6.69 7.89 -12.15
CA VAL A 61 5.49 8.52 -12.76
C VAL A 61 5.21 7.92 -14.14
N MET A 62 4.06 7.27 -14.27
CA MET A 62 3.64 6.60 -15.50
C MET A 62 2.11 6.43 -15.55
N PRO A 63 1.53 5.98 -16.68
CA PRO A 63 0.12 5.60 -16.72
C PRO A 63 -0.19 4.47 -15.72
N GLY A 64 -1.22 4.65 -14.90
CA GLY A 64 -1.63 3.69 -13.88
C GLY A 64 -3.02 3.98 -13.34
N SER A 65 -3.35 3.43 -12.17
CA SER A 65 -4.60 3.69 -11.47
C SER A 65 -4.37 4.52 -10.22
N LEU A 66 -5.19 5.57 -10.02
CA LEU A 66 -5.16 6.34 -8.76
C LEU A 66 -5.41 5.47 -7.52
N LEU A 67 -6.02 4.29 -7.71
CA LEU A 67 -6.25 3.33 -6.64
C LEU A 67 -4.92 2.77 -6.08
N PHE A 68 -3.90 2.61 -6.93
CA PHE A 68 -2.58 2.17 -6.48
C PHE A 68 -1.88 3.25 -5.66
N ASP A 69 -1.93 4.51 -6.10
CA ASP A 69 -1.37 5.64 -5.37
C ASP A 69 -2.06 5.82 -4.00
N TYR A 70 -3.39 5.83 -3.98
CA TYR A 70 -4.16 5.93 -2.75
C TYR A 70 -3.87 4.76 -1.79
N GLY A 71 -3.85 3.54 -2.31
CA GLY A 71 -3.60 2.35 -1.52
C GLY A 71 -2.21 2.31 -0.91
N ASP A 72 -1.18 2.70 -1.67
CA ASP A 72 0.21 2.74 -1.18
C ASP A 72 0.42 3.83 -0.12
N ALA A 73 -0.18 5.01 -0.30
CA ALA A 73 -0.14 6.06 0.70
C ALA A 73 -0.73 5.61 2.04
N LEU A 74 -1.87 4.90 2.02
CA LEU A 74 -2.52 4.38 3.23
C LEU A 74 -1.81 3.18 3.84
N ARG A 75 -1.23 2.30 3.03
CA ARG A 75 -0.41 1.19 3.51
C ARG A 75 0.66 1.68 4.48
N PHE A 76 1.28 2.79 4.14
CA PHE A 76 2.31 3.43 4.97
C PHE A 76 1.69 4.35 6.03
N GLY A 77 0.77 5.23 5.62
CA GLY A 77 0.26 6.33 6.45
C GLY A 77 -0.73 5.91 7.54
N ALA A 78 -1.40 4.75 7.40
CA ALA A 78 -2.36 4.25 8.39
C ALA A 78 -1.85 3.04 9.19
N SER A 79 -0.58 2.69 9.08
CA SER A 79 0.05 1.67 9.93
C SER A 79 0.43 2.25 11.30
N SER A 80 0.08 1.52 12.36
CA SER A 80 0.41 1.90 13.73
C SER A 80 1.89 1.73 14.11
N GLY A 81 2.65 0.96 13.32
CA GLY A 81 4.06 0.66 13.63
C GLY A 81 4.94 0.66 12.40
N SER A 82 6.24 0.42 12.63
CA SER A 82 7.21 0.32 11.55
C SER A 82 6.94 -0.88 10.66
N GLU A 83 7.39 -0.78 9.40
CA GLU A 83 7.20 -1.83 8.40
C GLU A 83 7.86 -3.16 8.79
N ASP A 84 8.89 -3.12 9.63
CA ASP A 84 9.67 -4.27 10.09
C ASP A 84 9.50 -4.60 11.60
N GLU A 85 8.40 -4.14 12.22
CA GLU A 85 8.09 -4.44 13.62
C GLU A 85 7.96 -5.95 13.82
N GLN A 86 8.68 -6.48 14.81
CA GLN A 86 8.66 -7.90 15.14
C GLN A 86 7.49 -8.30 16.05
N ASP A 87 7.04 -7.38 16.87
CA ASP A 87 5.90 -7.59 17.76
C ASP A 87 4.59 -7.24 17.03
N LEU A 88 4.00 -8.23 16.39
CA LEU A 88 2.76 -8.07 15.63
C LEU A 88 1.55 -7.64 16.48
N SER A 89 1.63 -7.71 17.82
CA SER A 89 0.57 -7.20 18.69
C SER A 89 0.45 -5.67 18.65
N LYS A 90 1.50 -4.98 18.25
CA LYS A 90 1.55 -3.52 18.07
C LYS A 90 1.02 -3.07 16.71
N ILE A 91 0.86 -4.01 15.77
CA ILE A 91 0.49 -3.71 14.39
C ILE A 91 -1.02 -3.80 14.21
N TYR A 92 -1.61 -2.67 13.83
CA TYR A 92 -3.00 -2.54 13.42
C TYR A 92 -3.14 -1.41 12.39
N PHE A 93 -4.20 -1.47 11.61
CA PHE A 93 -4.56 -0.40 10.68
C PHE A 93 -5.38 0.65 11.43
N ASP A 94 -4.90 1.90 11.46
CA ASP A 94 -5.54 2.98 12.18
C ASP A 94 -6.70 3.59 11.35
N LEU A 95 -7.92 3.29 11.77
CA LEU A 95 -9.13 3.77 11.08
C LEU A 95 -9.33 5.28 11.18
N ASN A 96 -8.79 5.96 12.19
CA ASN A 96 -8.88 7.42 12.26
C ASN A 96 -7.96 8.06 11.22
N LEU A 97 -6.71 7.56 11.09
CA LEU A 97 -5.79 8.03 10.04
C LEU A 97 -6.36 7.74 8.65
N PHE A 98 -6.94 6.55 8.45
CA PHE A 98 -7.65 6.20 7.22
C PHE A 98 -8.78 7.21 6.92
N GLU A 99 -9.62 7.54 7.89
CA GLU A 99 -10.73 8.48 7.71
C GLU A 99 -10.23 9.87 7.36
N TYR A 100 -9.24 10.41 8.10
CA TYR A 100 -8.70 11.74 7.84
C TYR A 100 -8.05 11.84 6.47
N PHE A 101 -7.21 10.86 6.11
CA PHE A 101 -6.58 10.82 4.80
C PHE A 101 -7.61 10.72 3.68
N THR A 102 -8.59 9.81 3.81
CA THR A 102 -9.64 9.60 2.80
C THR A 102 -10.49 10.85 2.60
N ARG A 103 -10.81 11.55 3.68
CA ARG A 103 -11.57 12.81 3.62
C ARG A 103 -10.82 13.86 2.81
N GLY A 104 -9.56 14.16 3.17
CA GLY A 104 -8.76 15.13 2.44
C GLY A 104 -8.52 14.72 0.99
N TYR A 105 -8.27 13.43 0.72
CA TYR A 105 -8.11 12.92 -0.63
C TYR A 105 -9.38 13.12 -1.48
N LEU A 106 -10.55 12.83 -0.94
CA LEU A 106 -11.84 13.01 -1.63
C LEU A 106 -12.22 14.47 -1.79
N GLU A 107 -11.86 15.37 -0.89
CA GLU A 107 -12.06 16.81 -1.07
C GLU A 107 -11.45 17.31 -2.37
N GLU A 108 -10.27 16.84 -2.72
CA GLU A 108 -9.54 17.26 -3.93
C GLU A 108 -9.90 16.43 -5.17
N THR A 109 -10.14 15.14 -5.03
CA THR A 109 -10.17 14.22 -6.18
C THR A 109 -11.56 13.76 -6.59
N LYS A 110 -12.57 13.84 -5.72
CA LYS A 110 -13.92 13.29 -5.96
C LYS A 110 -14.56 13.78 -7.26
N SER A 111 -14.30 15.04 -7.66
CA SER A 111 -14.88 15.63 -8.86
C SER A 111 -14.39 14.98 -10.18
N VAL A 112 -13.26 14.30 -10.14
CA VAL A 112 -12.63 13.64 -11.31
C VAL A 112 -12.68 12.11 -11.21
N MET A 113 -13.11 11.57 -10.08
CA MET A 113 -13.20 10.12 -9.86
C MET A 113 -14.49 9.53 -10.40
N THR A 114 -14.40 8.31 -10.91
CA THR A 114 -15.59 7.50 -11.22
C THR A 114 -16.21 6.93 -9.94
N PRO A 115 -17.52 6.58 -9.95
CA PRO A 115 -18.13 5.89 -8.81
C PRO A 115 -17.40 4.59 -8.43
N ARG A 116 -16.87 3.86 -9.43
CA ARG A 116 -16.13 2.62 -9.20
C ARG A 116 -14.78 2.85 -8.51
N GLU A 117 -14.08 3.92 -8.87
CA GLU A 117 -12.85 4.31 -8.16
C GLU A 117 -13.14 4.61 -6.69
N ILE A 118 -14.20 5.38 -6.39
CA ILE A 118 -14.59 5.71 -5.01
C ILE A 118 -14.94 4.45 -4.22
N GLU A 119 -15.72 3.54 -4.81
CA GLU A 119 -16.10 2.27 -4.19
C GLU A 119 -14.87 1.41 -3.84
N LEU A 120 -13.86 1.42 -4.69
CA LEU A 120 -12.66 0.59 -4.53
C LEU A 120 -11.57 1.21 -3.63
N LEU A 121 -11.71 2.45 -3.16
CA LEU A 121 -10.69 3.07 -2.30
C LEU A 121 -10.32 2.21 -1.07
N PRO A 122 -11.25 1.74 -0.24
CA PRO A 122 -10.89 0.90 0.91
C PRO A 122 -10.21 -0.41 0.49
N PHE A 123 -10.70 -1.00 -0.60
CA PHE A 123 -10.13 -2.23 -1.12
C PHE A 123 -8.70 -2.03 -1.64
N SER A 124 -8.39 -0.88 -2.25
CA SER A 124 -7.06 -0.60 -2.77
C SER A 124 -6.00 -0.49 -1.66
N ALA A 125 -6.35 0.07 -0.50
CA ALA A 125 -5.46 0.08 0.66
C ALA A 125 -5.11 -1.34 1.10
N LYS A 126 -6.10 -2.22 1.18
CA LYS A 126 -5.90 -3.65 1.48
C LYS A 126 -5.04 -4.34 0.41
N LEU A 127 -5.33 -4.09 -0.88
CA LEU A 127 -4.64 -4.73 -1.99
C LEU A 127 -3.16 -4.32 -2.08
N MET A 128 -2.85 -3.03 -1.95
CA MET A 128 -1.47 -2.55 -2.00
C MET A 128 -0.66 -3.03 -0.80
N THR A 129 -1.28 -3.10 0.39
CA THR A 129 -0.66 -3.70 1.57
C THR A 129 -0.37 -5.19 1.36
N TYR A 130 -1.32 -5.92 0.77
CA TYR A 130 -1.15 -7.34 0.45
C TYR A 130 -0.05 -7.57 -0.60
N GLU A 131 -0.04 -6.77 -1.67
CA GLU A 131 0.98 -6.83 -2.73
C GLU A 131 2.38 -6.61 -2.15
N CYS A 132 2.56 -5.58 -1.33
CA CYS A 132 3.82 -5.29 -0.69
C CYS A 132 4.29 -6.45 0.22
N GLY A 133 3.36 -7.03 1.00
CA GLY A 133 3.64 -8.22 1.81
C GLY A 133 4.07 -9.43 0.98
N MET A 134 3.45 -9.65 -0.17
CA MET A 134 3.85 -10.71 -1.10
C MET A 134 5.26 -10.47 -1.66
N ARG A 135 5.61 -9.23 -2.01
CA ARG A 135 6.95 -8.89 -2.50
C ARG A 135 8.03 -9.18 -1.46
N PHE A 136 7.81 -8.79 -0.21
CA PHE A 136 8.72 -9.11 0.89
C PHE A 136 8.86 -10.61 1.12
N LEU A 137 7.74 -11.34 1.12
CA LEU A 137 7.75 -12.79 1.28
C LEU A 137 8.50 -13.48 0.12
N THR A 138 8.27 -13.03 -1.11
CA THR A 138 8.93 -13.56 -2.30
C THR A 138 10.44 -13.32 -2.25
N ASP A 139 10.86 -12.13 -1.85
CA ASP A 139 12.28 -11.81 -1.73
C ASP A 139 12.94 -12.64 -0.63
N TYR A 140 12.30 -12.81 0.52
CA TYR A 140 12.78 -13.71 1.57
C TYR A 140 12.95 -15.14 1.07
N LEU A 141 11.99 -15.68 0.32
CA LEU A 141 12.06 -17.03 -0.25
C LEU A 141 13.17 -17.17 -1.31
N ASN A 142 13.52 -16.09 -1.99
CA ASN A 142 14.59 -16.00 -2.98
C ASN A 142 15.98 -15.70 -2.35
N GLY A 143 16.07 -15.60 -1.02
CA GLY A 143 17.32 -15.36 -0.31
C GLY A 143 17.68 -13.89 -0.13
N ASP A 144 16.69 -13.00 -0.02
CA ASP A 144 16.85 -11.56 0.28
C ASP A 144 17.75 -10.83 -0.75
N THR A 145 17.42 -10.94 -2.03
CA THR A 145 18.25 -10.45 -3.13
C THR A 145 17.84 -9.08 -3.67
N TYR A 146 16.61 -8.62 -3.41
CA TYR A 146 16.06 -7.39 -3.95
C TYR A 146 16.03 -6.24 -2.94
N PHE A 147 15.38 -6.45 -1.79
CA PHE A 147 15.29 -5.43 -0.75
C PHE A 147 16.51 -5.47 0.17
N LYS A 148 17.05 -4.29 0.48
CA LYS A 148 18.15 -4.18 1.44
C LYS A 148 17.69 -4.67 2.82
N ILE A 149 18.41 -5.65 3.36
CA ILE A 149 18.19 -6.16 4.72
C ILE A 149 19.27 -5.65 5.68
N HIS A 150 18.93 -5.53 6.96
CA HIS A 150 19.85 -5.12 8.03
C HIS A 150 20.03 -6.18 9.10
N ARG A 151 19.25 -7.27 9.03
CA ARG A 151 19.28 -8.40 9.96
C ARG A 151 18.69 -9.66 9.33
N PRO A 152 18.95 -10.86 9.89
CA PRO A 152 18.25 -12.08 9.46
C PRO A 152 16.72 -11.94 9.57
N ASN A 153 16.00 -12.56 8.66
CA ASN A 153 14.53 -12.55 8.59
C ASN A 153 13.88 -11.17 8.41
N HIS A 154 14.64 -10.13 8.01
CA HIS A 154 14.12 -8.77 7.91
C HIS A 154 12.91 -8.68 6.96
N ASN A 155 13.01 -9.27 5.76
CA ASN A 155 11.89 -9.26 4.81
C ASN A 155 10.74 -10.18 5.23
N LEU A 156 11.02 -11.24 6.00
CA LEU A 156 9.96 -12.07 6.57
C LEU A 156 9.14 -11.29 7.63
N ASP A 157 9.81 -10.51 8.49
CA ASP A 157 9.13 -9.65 9.46
C ASP A 157 8.31 -8.57 8.75
N ARG A 158 8.85 -7.94 7.70
CA ARG A 158 8.11 -7.01 6.84
C ARG A 158 6.86 -7.66 6.23
N ALA A 159 6.99 -8.85 5.66
CA ALA A 159 5.85 -9.59 5.10
C ALA A 159 4.76 -9.85 6.17
N ARG A 160 5.16 -10.25 7.36
CA ARG A 160 4.25 -10.51 8.50
C ARG A 160 3.53 -9.25 8.95
N THR A 161 4.24 -8.12 9.01
CA THR A 161 3.65 -6.82 9.34
C THR A 161 2.57 -6.43 8.31
N GLN A 162 2.88 -6.53 7.01
CA GLN A 162 1.90 -6.23 5.97
C GLN A 162 0.70 -7.18 6.02
N PHE A 163 0.92 -8.48 6.17
CA PHE A 163 -0.18 -9.45 6.28
C PHE A 163 -1.03 -9.26 7.53
N LYS A 164 -0.44 -8.76 8.62
CA LYS A 164 -1.17 -8.39 9.83
C LYS A 164 -2.11 -7.21 9.58
N LEU A 165 -1.67 -6.20 8.80
CA LEU A 165 -2.52 -5.06 8.42
C LEU A 165 -3.67 -5.45 7.49
N VAL A 166 -3.48 -6.49 6.66
CA VAL A 166 -4.51 -7.01 5.73
C VAL A 166 -5.55 -7.88 6.44
N ALA A 167 -5.19 -8.53 7.54
CA ALA A 167 -6.04 -9.52 8.25
C ALA A 167 -7.21 -8.87 8.97
#